data_03a23194303e5a58629c49d71efe1e1c
#
_entry.id   03a23194303e5a58629c49d71efe1e1c
#
_cell.length_a   1.000
_cell.length_b   1.000
_cell.length_c   1.000
_cell.angle_alpha   90.00
_cell.angle_beta   90.00
_cell.angle_gamma   90.00
#
_symmetry.space_group_name_H-M   'P 1'
#
loop_
_entity.id
_entity.type
_entity.pdbx_description
1 polymer ?
#
loop_
_entity_poly.entity_id
_entity_poly.type
_entity_poly.pdbx_seq_one_letter_code
_entity_poly.pdbx_strand_id
1 'polypeptide(L)'
;WGGLPPPGPRGGPGGVTPPGGGGGGGPGGGAPPPPPPATGAAMAVLVQPFLAAAWGGVLFTADPMSGRRDRMVLTAVRGGPSEVVDGSAAGWTASLTRRGHIRTVLTADGPELPARVRRKVIRLASRATAVFGGPLDIEWAVDAAGHAVLLQARPITALRRPGSGPIFGPGPLAETFPDPLRPLEQDMWLTPLADGLRAALELAGTAPARRLRTSPVATAAGGVAVADLELLGAIPPRNTMPRWLDPRPGARRLAAAARVGRLAAALPDLARHTCARVDSDLAEVPPLRHLGASGLLDVLHHTATALTAVHGYEALAGMLLRDDRPAPTAAAMALAALAEARAAGLADDRIAAEYPVVLALTPPRVGAPAALPREVLESTVPEGEFAELAVAREALRLRARWIQELAARVALEIGERLTAAGLLPEPETVALLRLGELRRAVTHRALPADLPDRTAPEPLAVPTEFRFADGVPVAVARATRSADHGVGAGGGSGRGVVHIGHRPPPGSVLVVRHLDPRLAAEVPRLAGLIAETGSPLSHVAILAREHGVPVVVGYPDATRRLPDGAEVELDGRTGAVRIVPESMEVR
;
A
#
# COMPACT_ATOMS: atom_id res chain seq x y z
N TRP A 1 46.66 5.99 -15.57
CA TRP A 1 47.14 7.22 -16.24
C TRP A 1 46.69 7.15 -17.70
N GLY A 2 45.77 8.04 -18.12
CA GLY A 2 45.31 8.21 -19.47
C GLY A 2 44.17 9.23 -19.47
N GLY A 3 44.48 10.48 -19.84
CA GLY A 3 43.63 11.65 -19.72
C GLY A 3 42.41 11.62 -20.62
N LEU A 4 41.35 12.27 -20.16
CA LEU A 4 40.17 12.66 -20.91
C LEU A 4 40.45 13.85 -21.81
N PRO A 5 39.93 13.91 -23.06
CA PRO A 5 39.96 15.09 -23.89
C PRO A 5 38.87 16.10 -23.48
N PRO A 6 39.08 17.40 -23.77
CA PRO A 6 38.17 18.49 -23.41
C PRO A 6 36.95 18.58 -24.37
N PRO A 7 35.86 19.26 -23.96
CA PRO A 7 34.66 19.40 -24.76
C PRO A 7 34.82 20.41 -25.90
N GLY A 8 34.36 20.05 -27.10
CA GLY A 8 34.31 20.93 -28.27
C GLY A 8 33.02 21.77 -28.32
N PRO A 9 33.00 22.84 -29.15
CA PRO A 9 32.09 23.96 -29.02
C PRO A 9 30.71 23.75 -29.66
N ARG A 10 29.75 24.51 -29.12
CA ARG A 10 28.37 24.64 -29.60
C ARG A 10 28.29 25.29 -30.97
N GLY A 11 27.53 24.68 -31.89
CA GLY A 11 27.09 25.29 -33.13
C GLY A 11 25.58 25.32 -33.22
N GLY A 12 24.99 26.46 -33.44
CA GLY A 12 23.56 26.71 -33.57
C GLY A 12 23.05 26.60 -35.01
N PRO A 13 21.86 27.11 -35.36
CA PRO A 13 20.85 26.34 -36.08
C PRO A 13 20.67 26.78 -37.55
N GLY A 14 20.02 25.90 -38.28
CA GLY A 14 19.45 26.16 -39.61
C GLY A 14 19.08 24.83 -40.25
N GLY A 15 17.93 24.53 -40.72
CA GLY A 15 16.97 25.29 -41.43
C GLY A 15 16.52 24.50 -42.66
N VAL A 16 15.19 24.21 -42.77
CA VAL A 16 14.35 24.14 -43.98
C VAL A 16 14.31 22.86 -44.84
N THR A 17 13.22 22.10 -44.65
CA THR A 17 12.09 21.67 -45.50
C THR A 17 12.29 20.77 -46.76
N PRO A 18 11.13 20.09 -47.12
CA PRO A 18 11.05 18.86 -47.85
C PRO A 18 10.78 19.07 -49.35
N PRO A 19 10.47 18.11 -50.22
CA PRO A 19 9.23 17.35 -50.26
C PRO A 19 9.25 15.95 -50.93
N GLY A 20 8.19 15.20 -50.67
CA GLY A 20 7.37 14.58 -51.70
C GLY A 20 7.51 13.11 -51.99
N GLY A 21 6.44 12.42 -51.73
CA GLY A 21 5.75 11.62 -52.72
C GLY A 21 5.84 10.10 -52.69
N GLY A 22 4.73 9.49 -52.28
CA GLY A 22 4.14 8.43 -53.06
C GLY A 22 4.33 6.97 -52.68
N GLY A 23 3.26 6.38 -52.16
CA GLY A 23 2.75 5.12 -52.72
C GLY A 23 2.99 3.80 -52.01
N GLY A 24 1.98 3.33 -51.29
CA GLY A 24 1.35 2.04 -51.52
C GLY A 24 1.87 0.77 -50.84
N GLY A 25 1.02 0.18 -50.01
CA GLY A 25 0.85 -1.27 -49.92
C GLY A 25 1.37 -1.99 -48.65
N GLY A 26 0.53 -2.20 -47.72
CA GLY A 26 0.13 -3.22 -46.75
C GLY A 26 1.00 -4.46 -46.49
N PRO A 27 0.51 -5.40 -45.63
CA PRO A 27 0.83 -5.45 -44.19
C PRO A 27 1.76 -6.62 -43.84
N GLY A 28 2.61 -6.47 -42.86
CA GLY A 28 3.46 -7.53 -42.33
C GLY A 28 4.27 -7.01 -41.16
N GLY A 29 3.66 -7.04 -39.95
CA GLY A 29 4.33 -6.67 -38.72
C GLY A 29 5.41 -7.68 -38.31
N GLY A 30 6.63 -7.50 -38.85
CA GLY A 30 7.83 -8.12 -38.33
C GLY A 30 8.59 -7.07 -37.50
N ALA A 31 8.95 -7.42 -36.27
CA ALA A 31 9.86 -6.61 -35.45
C ALA A 31 11.12 -6.30 -36.31
N PRO A 32 11.67 -5.07 -36.22
CA PRO A 32 12.89 -4.75 -36.95
C PRO A 32 14.02 -5.71 -36.52
N PRO A 33 14.82 -6.20 -37.45
CA PRO A 33 15.96 -7.05 -37.10
C PRO A 33 16.89 -6.28 -36.17
N PRO A 34 17.51 -6.95 -35.17
CA PRO A 34 18.50 -6.32 -34.33
C PRO A 34 19.59 -5.71 -35.21
N PRO A 35 20.13 -4.53 -34.83
CA PRO A 35 21.20 -3.90 -35.57
C PRO A 35 22.38 -4.90 -35.69
N PRO A 36 23.06 -4.95 -36.84
CA PRO A 36 24.22 -5.83 -37.02
C PRO A 36 25.25 -5.52 -35.92
N PRO A 37 25.92 -6.55 -35.36
CA PRO A 37 26.96 -6.33 -34.37
C PRO A 37 27.99 -5.35 -34.94
N ALA A 38 28.34 -4.33 -34.14
CA ALA A 38 29.35 -3.35 -34.53
C ALA A 38 30.65 -4.12 -34.78
N THR A 39 30.99 -4.30 -36.04
CA THR A 39 32.24 -4.91 -36.46
C THR A 39 33.38 -3.98 -36.05
N GLY A 40 34.12 -4.37 -35.00
CA GLY A 40 35.31 -3.63 -34.55
C GLY A 40 35.32 -3.20 -33.08
N ALA A 41 34.36 -3.58 -32.27
CA ALA A 41 34.45 -3.35 -30.81
C ALA A 41 35.52 -4.28 -30.21
N ALA A 42 36.69 -3.73 -29.90
CA ALA A 42 37.72 -4.46 -29.15
C ALA A 42 37.20 -4.71 -27.72
N MET A 43 37.11 -5.98 -27.33
CA MET A 43 36.79 -6.37 -25.96
C MET A 43 38.06 -6.50 -25.14
N ALA A 44 38.16 -5.73 -24.05
CA ALA A 44 39.25 -5.86 -23.11
C ALA A 44 39.05 -7.08 -22.21
N VAL A 45 40.11 -7.86 -21.99
CA VAL A 45 40.10 -9.01 -21.07
C VAL A 45 41.02 -8.66 -19.89
N LEU A 46 40.46 -8.74 -18.67
CA LEU A 46 41.25 -8.61 -17.44
C LEU A 46 41.73 -9.98 -17.00
N VAL A 47 43.05 -10.16 -16.89
CA VAL A 47 43.67 -11.36 -16.32
C VAL A 47 44.20 -11.04 -14.94
N GLN A 48 43.77 -11.75 -13.92
CA GLN A 48 44.17 -11.55 -12.54
C GLN A 48 44.36 -12.89 -11.82
N PRO A 49 45.21 -12.94 -10.76
CA PRO A 49 45.36 -14.15 -9.96
C PRO A 49 44.04 -14.56 -9.31
N PHE A 50 43.75 -15.86 -9.28
CA PHE A 50 42.61 -16.39 -8.55
C PHE A 50 42.85 -16.29 -7.03
N LEU A 51 41.89 -15.70 -6.29
CA LEU A 51 41.95 -15.56 -4.85
C LEU A 51 41.14 -16.66 -4.18
N ALA A 52 41.81 -17.56 -3.44
CA ALA A 52 41.15 -18.52 -2.55
C ALA A 52 40.61 -17.76 -1.32
N ALA A 53 39.33 -17.44 -1.34
CA ALA A 53 38.72 -16.65 -0.28
C ALA A 53 38.28 -17.52 0.90
N ALA A 54 38.61 -17.11 2.12
CA ALA A 54 38.05 -17.66 3.35
C ALA A 54 36.68 -17.05 3.68
N TRP A 55 36.47 -15.77 3.27
CA TRP A 55 35.23 -15.03 3.36
C TRP A 55 35.07 -14.15 2.12
N GLY A 56 33.84 -14.04 1.66
CA GLY A 56 33.49 -13.13 0.57
C GLY A 56 32.11 -12.52 0.78
N GLY A 57 31.76 -11.57 -0.07
CA GLY A 57 30.45 -10.97 -0.03
C GLY A 57 30.35 -9.62 -0.73
N VAL A 58 29.25 -8.95 -0.47
CA VAL A 58 28.92 -7.64 -1.02
C VAL A 58 28.77 -6.63 0.10
N LEU A 59 29.21 -5.39 -0.15
CA LEU A 59 29.05 -4.27 0.78
C LEU A 59 28.57 -3.03 0.03
N PHE A 60 27.39 -2.57 0.38
CA PHE A 60 26.89 -1.25 0.00
C PHE A 60 27.37 -0.21 1.00
N THR A 61 28.15 0.78 0.57
CA THR A 61 28.68 1.83 1.45
C THR A 61 27.65 2.92 1.80
N ALA A 62 26.45 2.82 1.23
CA ALA A 62 25.22 3.47 1.65
C ALA A 62 24.08 2.44 1.57
N ASP A 63 23.06 2.59 2.38
CA ASP A 63 21.91 1.68 2.35
C ASP A 63 21.11 1.88 1.05
N PRO A 64 21.09 0.91 0.12
CA PRO A 64 20.44 1.07 -1.18
C PRO A 64 18.91 1.14 -1.06
N MET A 65 18.33 0.56 0.00
CA MET A 65 16.88 0.54 0.21
C MET A 65 16.35 1.86 0.76
N SER A 66 17.07 2.44 1.75
CA SER A 66 16.64 3.69 2.39
C SER A 66 17.37 4.93 1.88
N GLY A 67 18.35 4.79 0.99
CA GLY A 67 19.20 5.88 0.49
C GLY A 67 20.10 6.53 1.55
N ARG A 68 20.16 5.97 2.76
CA ARG A 68 20.90 6.54 3.89
C ARG A 68 22.40 6.35 3.72
N ARG A 69 23.13 7.47 3.66
CA ARG A 69 24.58 7.50 3.54
C ARG A 69 25.33 7.30 4.87
N ASP A 70 24.64 7.34 6.01
CA ASP A 70 25.20 7.08 7.34
C ASP A 70 25.18 5.59 7.72
N ARG A 71 24.67 4.73 6.85
CA ARG A 71 24.56 3.29 7.01
C ARG A 71 25.22 2.56 5.87
N MET A 72 25.74 1.37 6.16
CA MET A 72 26.25 0.41 5.20
C MET A 72 25.41 -0.87 5.33
N VAL A 73 25.26 -1.61 4.24
CA VAL A 73 24.66 -2.95 4.25
C VAL A 73 25.73 -3.93 3.78
N LEU A 74 26.01 -4.94 4.61
CA LEU A 74 27.04 -5.93 4.35
C LEU A 74 26.42 -7.31 4.34
N THR A 75 26.66 -8.06 3.27
CA THR A 75 26.36 -9.49 3.15
C THR A 75 27.68 -10.27 3.12
N ALA A 76 27.75 -11.36 3.88
CA ALA A 76 28.93 -12.18 4.02
C ALA A 76 28.60 -13.67 3.94
N VAL A 77 29.48 -14.42 3.24
CA VAL A 77 29.45 -15.88 3.14
C VAL A 77 30.83 -16.45 3.38
N ARG A 78 30.91 -17.74 3.67
CA ARG A 78 32.16 -18.50 3.63
C ARG A 78 32.55 -18.73 2.18
N GLY A 79 33.81 -18.58 1.84
CA GLY A 79 34.29 -18.70 0.46
C GLY A 79 34.23 -17.38 -0.32
N GLY A 80 34.08 -17.44 -1.62
CA GLY A 80 34.01 -16.29 -2.51
C GLY A 80 32.64 -15.61 -2.54
N PRO A 81 32.52 -14.39 -3.09
CA PRO A 81 31.26 -13.66 -3.16
C PRO A 81 30.30 -14.16 -4.25
N SER A 82 30.72 -15.08 -5.12
CA SER A 82 29.95 -15.52 -6.30
C SER A 82 28.53 -15.97 -5.96
N GLU A 83 28.38 -16.78 -4.92
CA GLU A 83 27.08 -17.31 -4.50
C GLU A 83 26.09 -16.23 -3.99
N VAL A 84 26.63 -15.10 -3.48
CA VAL A 84 25.82 -13.95 -3.10
C VAL A 84 25.47 -13.11 -4.31
N VAL A 85 26.39 -12.96 -5.25
CA VAL A 85 26.25 -12.13 -6.45
C VAL A 85 25.27 -12.75 -7.44
N ASP A 86 25.29 -14.06 -7.60
CA ASP A 86 24.37 -14.81 -8.46
C ASP A 86 23.02 -15.15 -7.79
N GLY A 87 22.91 -14.84 -6.47
CA GLY A 87 21.67 -15.02 -5.70
C GLY A 87 21.44 -16.47 -5.24
N SER A 88 22.39 -17.38 -5.40
CA SER A 88 22.27 -18.78 -4.96
C SER A 88 22.42 -18.94 -3.43
N ALA A 89 23.02 -17.96 -2.72
CA ALA A 89 23.10 -17.92 -1.27
C ALA A 89 22.68 -16.55 -0.72
N ALA A 90 21.80 -16.54 0.29
CA ALA A 90 21.36 -15.29 0.95
C ALA A 90 22.45 -14.71 1.88
N GLY A 91 23.26 -15.54 2.51
CA GLY A 91 24.35 -15.17 3.40
C GLY A 91 23.91 -14.45 4.69
N TRP A 92 24.87 -14.21 5.58
CA TRP A 92 24.66 -13.36 6.74
C TRP A 92 24.67 -11.88 6.32
N THR A 93 23.56 -11.18 6.52
CA THR A 93 23.40 -9.79 6.10
C THR A 93 23.11 -8.89 7.30
N ALA A 94 23.82 -7.75 7.40
CA ALA A 94 23.63 -6.80 8.47
C ALA A 94 23.72 -5.35 8.01
N SER A 95 22.89 -4.50 8.63
CA SER A 95 23.03 -3.04 8.55
C SER A 95 24.04 -2.55 9.58
N LEU A 96 25.00 -1.77 9.12
CA LEU A 96 26.15 -1.30 9.91
C LEU A 96 26.21 0.23 9.96
N THR A 97 26.80 0.77 11.03
CA THR A 97 27.27 2.16 11.01
C THR A 97 28.50 2.29 10.11
N ARG A 98 28.85 3.52 9.70
CA ARG A 98 30.10 3.78 8.94
C ARG A 98 31.37 3.34 9.68
N ARG A 99 31.31 3.13 11.00
CA ARG A 99 32.42 2.60 11.82
C ARG A 99 32.38 1.07 11.95
N GLY A 100 31.41 0.39 11.30
CA GLY A 100 31.27 -1.06 11.28
C GLY A 100 30.60 -1.67 12.51
N HIS A 101 29.92 -0.86 13.35
CA HIS A 101 29.07 -1.42 14.42
C HIS A 101 27.77 -1.94 13.83
N ILE A 102 27.39 -3.15 14.20
CA ILE A 102 26.11 -3.75 13.80
C ILE A 102 24.98 -2.95 14.42
N ARG A 103 24.03 -2.53 13.60
CA ARG A 103 22.77 -1.93 14.02
C ARG A 103 21.65 -2.94 14.05
N THR A 104 21.57 -3.76 13.02
CA THR A 104 20.51 -4.76 12.84
C THR A 104 21.05 -5.86 11.96
N VAL A 105 20.81 -7.11 12.35
CA VAL A 105 20.97 -8.26 11.47
C VAL A 105 19.71 -8.36 10.63
N LEU A 106 19.85 -8.39 9.30
CA LEU A 106 18.75 -8.44 8.35
C LEU A 106 18.42 -9.88 7.96
N THR A 107 19.48 -10.69 7.76
CA THR A 107 19.36 -12.12 7.46
C THR A 107 20.46 -12.86 8.21
N ALA A 108 20.13 -14.00 8.81
CA ALA A 108 21.07 -14.83 9.56
C ALA A 108 21.37 -16.15 8.87
N ASP A 109 21.31 -16.19 7.53
CA ASP A 109 21.60 -17.36 6.74
C ASP A 109 23.12 -17.56 6.62
N GLY A 110 23.68 -18.29 7.54
CA GLY A 110 25.10 -18.54 7.64
C GLY A 110 25.78 -17.92 8.87
N PRO A 111 27.08 -18.18 9.04
CA PRO A 111 27.84 -17.73 10.20
C PRO A 111 28.06 -16.20 10.18
N GLU A 112 27.92 -15.58 11.35
CA GLU A 112 28.23 -14.14 11.53
C GLU A 112 29.69 -13.86 11.11
N LEU A 113 29.88 -12.74 10.38
CA LEU A 113 31.21 -12.27 9.99
C LEU A 113 32.01 -11.84 11.22
N PRO A 114 33.17 -12.47 11.52
CA PRO A 114 34.00 -12.12 12.67
C PRO A 114 34.35 -10.62 12.72
N ALA A 115 34.26 -10.02 13.91
CA ALA A 115 34.45 -8.58 14.08
C ALA A 115 35.83 -8.07 13.57
N ARG A 116 36.86 -8.91 13.58
CA ARG A 116 38.17 -8.57 13.02
C ARG A 116 38.13 -8.47 11.49
N VAL A 117 37.45 -9.39 10.84
CA VAL A 117 37.27 -9.43 9.38
C VAL A 117 36.39 -8.25 8.97
N ARG A 118 35.26 -8.06 9.63
CA ARG A 118 34.35 -6.94 9.38
C ARG A 118 35.06 -5.58 9.42
N ARG A 119 35.91 -5.35 10.43
CA ARG A 119 36.69 -4.10 10.52
C ARG A 119 37.67 -3.90 9.35
N LYS A 120 38.25 -4.98 8.81
CA LYS A 120 39.14 -4.89 7.63
C LYS A 120 38.34 -4.52 6.38
N VAL A 121 37.20 -5.18 6.16
CA VAL A 121 36.30 -4.92 5.03
C VAL A 121 35.78 -3.47 5.07
N ILE A 122 35.34 -2.98 6.24
CA ILE A 122 34.88 -1.59 6.39
C ILE A 122 36.01 -0.57 6.10
N ARG A 123 37.24 -0.84 6.52
CA ARG A 123 38.40 0.03 6.19
C ARG A 123 38.68 0.04 4.69
N LEU A 124 38.61 -1.13 4.04
CA LEU A 124 38.75 -1.24 2.58
C LEU A 124 37.67 -0.44 1.88
N ALA A 125 36.42 -0.60 2.25
CA ALA A 125 35.28 0.12 1.69
C ALA A 125 35.39 1.64 1.91
N SER A 126 35.87 2.08 3.08
CA SER A 126 36.06 3.50 3.38
C SER A 126 37.14 4.13 2.50
N ARG A 127 38.25 3.40 2.25
CA ARG A 127 39.30 3.82 1.31
C ARG A 127 38.79 3.90 -0.12
N ALA A 128 38.08 2.87 -0.59
CA ALA A 128 37.46 2.87 -1.91
C ALA A 128 36.48 4.05 -2.07
N THR A 129 35.60 4.30 -1.09
CA THR A 129 34.69 5.44 -1.11
C THR A 129 35.42 6.79 -1.20
N ALA A 130 36.57 6.95 -0.53
CA ALA A 130 37.35 8.15 -0.61
C ALA A 130 38.00 8.36 -1.99
N VAL A 131 38.43 7.29 -2.66
CA VAL A 131 39.00 7.32 -4.00
C VAL A 131 37.96 7.64 -5.07
N PHE A 132 36.78 6.98 -4.99
CA PHE A 132 35.72 7.15 -5.98
C PHE A 132 34.82 8.37 -5.73
N GLY A 133 34.92 9.01 -4.58
CA GLY A 133 34.20 10.25 -4.26
C GLY A 133 32.71 10.09 -3.98
N GLY A 134 32.17 8.86 -3.85
CA GLY A 134 30.75 8.60 -3.67
C GLY A 134 30.43 7.23 -3.08
N PRO A 135 29.13 6.96 -2.83
CA PRO A 135 28.66 5.65 -2.39
C PRO A 135 28.94 4.55 -3.42
N LEU A 136 29.38 3.40 -2.94
CA LEU A 136 29.81 2.27 -3.74
C LEU A 136 29.05 0.99 -3.38
N ASP A 137 28.79 0.18 -4.38
CA ASP A 137 28.53 -1.25 -4.33
C ASP A 137 29.87 -1.97 -4.50
N ILE A 138 30.29 -2.76 -3.52
CA ILE A 138 31.61 -3.35 -3.41
C ILE A 138 31.49 -4.86 -3.28
N GLU A 139 32.15 -5.58 -4.18
CA GLU A 139 32.44 -7.00 -4.01
C GLU A 139 33.81 -7.15 -3.35
N TRP A 140 33.86 -7.94 -2.29
CA TRP A 140 35.06 -8.09 -1.48
C TRP A 140 35.33 -9.57 -1.14
N ALA A 141 36.59 -9.87 -0.90
CA ALA A 141 37.01 -11.16 -0.36
C ALA A 141 38.07 -10.97 0.71
N VAL A 142 38.22 -11.98 1.56
CA VAL A 142 39.30 -12.06 2.56
C VAL A 142 39.94 -13.44 2.44
N ASP A 143 41.26 -13.48 2.25
CA ASP A 143 42.04 -14.71 2.13
C ASP A 143 42.23 -15.44 3.48
N ALA A 144 42.83 -16.62 3.47
CA ALA A 144 43.12 -17.38 4.67
C ALA A 144 44.11 -16.68 5.62
N ALA A 145 44.98 -15.80 5.10
CA ALA A 145 45.89 -14.97 5.91
C ALA A 145 45.19 -13.74 6.50
N GLY A 146 43.94 -13.51 6.13
CA GLY A 146 43.10 -12.44 6.63
C GLY A 146 43.34 -11.09 5.92
N HIS A 147 43.88 -11.07 4.70
CA HIS A 147 43.97 -9.87 3.88
C HIS A 147 42.64 -9.61 3.18
N ALA A 148 42.13 -8.39 3.31
CA ALA A 148 40.91 -7.99 2.62
C ALA A 148 41.26 -7.41 1.24
N VAL A 149 40.61 -7.93 0.21
CA VAL A 149 40.82 -7.57 -1.20
C VAL A 149 39.51 -7.03 -1.78
N LEU A 150 39.63 -5.93 -2.53
CA LEU A 150 38.53 -5.39 -3.34
C LEU A 150 38.53 -6.13 -4.67
N LEU A 151 37.43 -6.81 -4.98
CA LEU A 151 37.26 -7.51 -6.25
C LEU A 151 36.60 -6.61 -7.29
N GLN A 152 35.58 -5.88 -6.87
CA GLN A 152 34.86 -4.95 -7.72
C GLN A 152 34.34 -3.77 -6.90
N ALA A 153 34.27 -2.58 -7.52
CA ALA A 153 33.61 -1.41 -6.96
C ALA A 153 32.83 -0.69 -8.06
N ARG A 154 31.55 -0.46 -7.81
CA ARG A 154 30.69 0.30 -8.73
C ARG A 154 30.05 1.46 -7.98
N PRO A 155 29.93 2.66 -8.59
CA PRO A 155 29.14 3.73 -8.02
C PRO A 155 27.68 3.32 -7.89
N ILE A 156 27.06 3.58 -6.73
CA ILE A 156 25.60 3.43 -6.57
C ILE A 156 24.94 4.65 -7.21
N THR A 157 24.50 4.51 -8.45
CA THR A 157 23.91 5.61 -9.25
C THR A 157 22.46 5.89 -8.88
N ALA A 158 21.73 4.91 -8.35
CA ALA A 158 20.30 4.98 -8.00
C ALA A 158 20.04 5.28 -6.51
N LEU A 159 20.97 5.91 -5.79
CA LEU A 159 20.80 6.24 -4.37
C LEU A 159 19.82 7.40 -4.22
N ARG A 160 18.58 7.06 -3.94
CA ARG A 160 17.56 8.05 -3.60
C ARG A 160 17.84 8.61 -2.21
N ARG A 161 17.74 9.94 -2.06
CA ARG A 161 17.84 10.55 -0.72
C ARG A 161 16.64 10.08 0.10
N PRO A 162 16.86 9.67 1.37
CA PRO A 162 15.71 9.38 2.22
C PRO A 162 14.82 10.62 2.28
N GLY A 163 13.56 10.49 1.91
CA GLY A 163 12.61 11.59 1.96
C GLY A 163 12.60 12.20 3.36
N SER A 164 12.64 13.52 3.45
CA SER A 164 12.32 14.25 4.67
C SER A 164 10.80 14.46 4.67
N GLY A 165 10.09 14.15 5.73
CA GLY A 165 8.65 14.36 5.77
C GLY A 165 7.90 13.24 6.49
N PRO A 166 6.57 13.19 6.34
CA PRO A 166 5.75 12.18 6.98
C PRO A 166 6.06 10.76 6.51
N ILE A 167 5.75 9.79 7.35
CA ILE A 167 5.82 8.37 7.01
C ILE A 167 4.45 7.95 6.52
N PHE A 168 4.39 7.50 5.27
CA PHE A 168 3.20 6.97 4.64
C PHE A 168 3.20 5.45 4.64
N GLY A 169 2.03 4.88 4.50
CA GLY A 169 1.80 3.46 4.26
C GLY A 169 0.35 3.21 3.88
N PRO A 170 0.05 2.03 3.33
CA PRO A 170 -1.33 1.65 3.01
C PRO A 170 -2.23 1.68 4.25
N GLY A 171 -1.75 1.17 5.40
CA GLY A 171 -2.46 1.19 6.67
C GLY A 171 -3.91 0.74 6.54
N PRO A 172 -4.85 1.41 7.25
CA PRO A 172 -6.28 1.07 7.16
C PRO A 172 -6.93 1.43 5.83
N LEU A 173 -6.28 2.24 4.97
CA LEU A 173 -6.85 2.62 3.66
C LEU A 173 -6.83 1.48 2.65
N ALA A 174 -5.90 0.53 2.78
CA ALA A 174 -5.84 -0.66 1.93
C ALA A 174 -7.10 -1.54 2.04
N GLU A 175 -7.83 -1.46 3.14
CA GLU A 175 -9.10 -2.16 3.34
C GLU A 175 -10.26 -1.49 2.59
N THR A 176 -10.25 -0.15 2.55
CA THR A 176 -11.26 0.62 1.83
C THR A 176 -11.01 0.62 0.33
N PHE A 177 -9.74 0.69 -0.06
CA PHE A 177 -9.29 0.71 -1.45
C PHE A 177 -8.20 -0.34 -1.67
N PRO A 178 -8.56 -1.63 -1.79
CA PRO A 178 -7.60 -2.72 -1.97
C PRO A 178 -6.90 -2.69 -3.32
N ASP A 179 -7.57 -2.18 -4.33
CA ASP A 179 -7.06 -2.08 -5.69
C ASP A 179 -6.52 -0.66 -5.99
N PRO A 180 -5.55 -0.52 -6.92
CA PRO A 180 -5.08 0.79 -7.35
C PRO A 180 -6.20 1.65 -7.92
N LEU A 181 -6.33 2.88 -7.43
CA LEU A 181 -7.32 3.85 -7.87
C LEU A 181 -6.86 4.56 -9.14
N ARG A 182 -7.73 4.62 -10.14
CA ARG A 182 -7.54 5.42 -11.36
C ARG A 182 -7.69 6.92 -11.06
N PRO A 183 -7.20 7.81 -11.90
CA PRO A 183 -7.18 9.25 -11.62
C PRO A 183 -8.51 9.84 -11.16
N LEU A 184 -9.63 9.50 -11.81
CA LEU A 184 -10.95 9.98 -11.42
C LEU A 184 -11.39 9.43 -10.06
N GLU A 185 -11.12 8.14 -9.80
CA GLU A 185 -11.43 7.47 -8.54
C GLU A 185 -10.67 8.09 -7.36
N GLN A 186 -9.41 8.50 -7.57
CA GLN A 186 -8.65 9.24 -6.56
C GLN A 186 -9.34 10.56 -6.22
N ASP A 187 -9.78 11.31 -7.23
CA ASP A 187 -10.41 12.60 -7.03
C ASP A 187 -11.81 12.47 -6.40
N MET A 188 -12.58 11.45 -6.78
CA MET A 188 -13.95 11.23 -6.28
C MET A 188 -14.00 10.61 -4.87
N TRP A 189 -13.04 9.80 -4.49
CA TRP A 189 -13.12 9.00 -3.25
C TRP A 189 -11.98 9.27 -2.27
N LEU A 190 -10.73 9.26 -2.74
CA LEU A 190 -9.58 9.44 -1.85
C LEU A 190 -9.46 10.88 -1.35
N THR A 191 -9.76 11.85 -2.20
CA THR A 191 -9.73 13.27 -1.81
C THR A 191 -10.78 13.58 -0.74
N PRO A 192 -12.09 13.24 -0.90
CA PRO A 192 -13.09 13.45 0.16
C PRO A 192 -12.76 12.70 1.45
N LEU A 193 -12.21 11.48 1.37
CA LEU A 193 -11.76 10.73 2.54
C LEU A 193 -10.63 11.46 3.28
N ALA A 194 -9.63 11.95 2.55
CA ALA A 194 -8.51 12.70 3.14
C ALA A 194 -8.99 14.00 3.82
N ASP A 195 -9.96 14.69 3.22
CA ASP A 195 -10.56 15.90 3.77
C ASP A 195 -11.42 15.62 5.00
N GLY A 196 -12.20 14.54 4.99
CA GLY A 196 -12.96 14.06 6.14
C GLY A 196 -12.06 13.68 7.32
N LEU A 197 -11.00 12.90 7.07
CA LEU A 197 -9.99 12.56 8.07
C LEU A 197 -9.32 13.81 8.65
N ARG A 198 -8.98 14.79 7.80
CA ARG A 198 -8.41 16.07 8.25
C ARG A 198 -9.36 16.81 9.18
N ALA A 199 -10.63 16.93 8.80
CA ALA A 199 -11.66 17.58 9.60
C ALA A 199 -11.84 16.88 10.96
N ALA A 200 -11.85 15.55 10.99
CA ALA A 200 -11.92 14.76 12.22
C ALA A 200 -10.73 15.02 13.15
N LEU A 201 -9.50 15.02 12.62
CA LEU A 201 -8.27 15.30 13.38
C LEU A 201 -8.24 16.74 13.92
N GLU A 202 -8.76 17.70 13.16
CA GLU A 202 -8.90 19.10 13.57
C GLU A 202 -9.92 19.25 14.71
N LEU A 203 -11.10 18.65 14.56
CA LEU A 203 -12.16 18.66 15.59
C LEU A 203 -11.69 17.99 16.89
N ALA A 204 -11.07 16.82 16.80
CA ALA A 204 -10.52 16.12 17.94
C ALA A 204 -9.31 16.86 18.55
N GLY A 205 -8.63 17.72 17.80
CA GLY A 205 -7.42 18.43 18.25
C GLY A 205 -6.22 17.51 18.49
N THR A 206 -6.19 16.33 17.85
CA THR A 206 -5.16 15.31 18.04
C THR A 206 -3.87 15.62 17.30
N ALA A 207 -3.94 16.41 16.23
CA ALA A 207 -2.81 16.80 15.40
C ALA A 207 -2.55 18.32 15.41
N PRO A 208 -1.29 18.79 15.23
CA PRO A 208 -1.00 20.20 15.07
C PRO A 208 -1.62 20.76 13.78
N ALA A 209 -2.35 21.86 13.88
CA ALA A 209 -2.99 22.51 12.72
C ALA A 209 -2.01 22.84 11.60
N ARG A 210 -0.75 23.21 11.93
CA ARG A 210 0.29 23.45 10.92
C ARG A 210 0.57 22.19 10.10
N ARG A 211 0.66 21.01 10.73
CA ARG A 211 0.93 19.74 10.04
C ARG A 211 -0.25 19.37 9.13
N LEU A 212 -1.48 19.54 9.61
CA LEU A 212 -2.69 19.25 8.83
C LEU A 212 -2.81 20.14 7.58
N ARG A 213 -2.26 21.36 7.61
CA ARG A 213 -2.24 22.26 6.44
C ARG A 213 -1.10 21.98 5.47
N THR A 214 0.04 21.42 5.94
CA THR A 214 1.26 21.27 5.13
C THR A 214 1.50 19.86 4.61
N SER A 215 0.78 18.86 5.13
CA SER A 215 0.94 17.46 4.73
C SER A 215 -0.42 16.86 4.40
N PRO A 216 -0.52 16.08 3.32
CA PRO A 216 -1.73 15.32 3.05
C PRO A 216 -1.92 14.26 4.15
N VAL A 217 -3.14 14.10 4.64
CA VAL A 217 -3.50 13.04 5.59
C VAL A 217 -3.55 11.70 4.87
N ALA A 218 -4.05 11.70 3.65
CA ALA A 218 -4.05 10.57 2.73
C ALA A 218 -3.74 11.05 1.31
N THR A 219 -3.14 10.18 0.49
CA THR A 219 -2.78 10.45 -0.91
C THR A 219 -2.64 9.13 -1.66
N ALA A 220 -2.29 9.17 -2.96
CA ALA A 220 -1.99 7.98 -3.75
C ALA A 220 -0.50 7.87 -4.06
N ALA A 221 0.02 6.65 -4.04
CA ALA A 221 1.35 6.27 -4.48
C ALA A 221 1.23 5.22 -5.59
N GLY A 222 1.43 5.60 -6.86
CA GLY A 222 1.20 4.71 -8.00
C GLY A 222 -0.23 4.12 -8.04
N GLY A 223 -1.24 4.94 -7.71
CA GLY A 223 -2.63 4.49 -7.61
C GLY A 223 -3.01 3.88 -6.26
N VAL A 224 -2.07 3.36 -5.48
CA VAL A 224 -2.35 2.77 -4.16
C VAL A 224 -2.66 3.88 -3.15
N ALA A 225 -3.79 3.76 -2.46
CA ALA A 225 -4.19 4.69 -1.40
C ALA A 225 -3.27 4.53 -0.17
N VAL A 226 -2.68 5.62 0.30
CA VAL A 226 -1.75 5.64 1.44
C VAL A 226 -2.03 6.81 2.36
N ALA A 227 -1.78 6.63 3.66
CA ALA A 227 -2.01 7.64 4.68
C ALA A 227 -0.74 7.98 5.46
N ASP A 228 -0.72 9.17 6.06
CA ASP A 228 0.27 9.56 7.08
C ASP A 228 0.03 8.73 8.35
N LEU A 229 0.87 7.71 8.55
CA LEU A 229 0.72 6.74 9.64
C LEU A 229 0.91 7.36 11.02
N GLU A 230 1.68 8.45 11.14
CA GLU A 230 1.82 9.16 12.41
C GLU A 230 0.57 9.99 12.74
N LEU A 231 -0.08 10.61 11.74
CA LEU A 231 -1.32 11.34 11.93
C LEU A 231 -2.48 10.41 12.31
N LEU A 232 -2.55 9.23 11.69
CA LEU A 232 -3.56 8.23 12.02
C LEU A 232 -3.26 7.45 13.31
N GLY A 233 -2.12 7.68 13.96
CA GLY A 233 -1.74 7.01 15.20
C GLY A 233 -1.29 5.55 15.01
N ALA A 234 -1.14 5.08 13.77
CA ALA A 234 -0.63 3.74 13.47
C ALA A 234 0.83 3.56 13.88
N ILE A 235 1.58 4.66 13.91
CA ILE A 235 2.95 4.69 14.43
C ILE A 235 3.12 5.84 15.43
N PRO A 236 3.93 5.64 16.50
CA PRO A 236 4.17 6.69 17.47
C PRO A 236 4.91 7.87 16.83
N PRO A 237 4.55 9.13 17.17
CA PRO A 237 5.22 10.31 16.66
C PRO A 237 6.69 10.32 17.09
N ARG A 238 7.57 10.72 16.18
CA ARG A 238 9.00 10.91 16.48
C ARG A 238 9.18 12.13 17.35
N ASN A 239 9.30 11.94 18.67
CA ASN A 239 9.77 12.99 19.56
C ASN A 239 11.29 13.05 19.49
N THR A 240 11.81 14.10 18.88
CA THR A 240 13.25 14.42 18.85
C THR A 240 13.73 15.07 20.15
N MET A 241 12.81 15.59 20.97
CA MET A 241 13.11 16.21 22.27
C MET A 241 12.63 15.33 23.44
N PRO A 242 13.39 15.29 24.55
CA PRO A 242 12.95 14.63 25.78
C PRO A 242 11.58 15.16 26.24
N ARG A 243 10.69 14.27 26.68
CA ARG A 243 9.30 14.58 27.05
C ARG A 243 9.15 15.69 28.11
N TRP A 244 10.16 15.88 28.97
CA TRP A 244 10.16 16.90 30.03
C TRP A 244 10.52 18.29 29.50
N LEU A 245 11.14 18.40 28.30
CA LEU A 245 11.50 19.68 27.67
C LEU A 245 10.38 20.26 26.79
N ASP A 246 9.39 19.47 26.38
CA ASP A 246 8.26 19.95 25.61
C ASP A 246 6.92 19.51 26.23
N PRO A 247 6.27 20.35 27.04
CA PRO A 247 4.97 20.05 27.66
C PRO A 247 3.80 20.12 26.69
N ARG A 248 4.00 20.67 25.47
CA ARG A 248 2.93 20.89 24.48
C ARG A 248 2.19 19.63 24.05
N PRO A 249 2.83 18.45 23.87
CA PRO A 249 2.12 17.22 23.60
C PRO A 249 1.18 16.79 24.72
N GLY A 250 1.56 16.99 25.99
CA GLY A 250 0.74 16.68 27.16
C GLY A 250 -0.49 17.57 27.26
N ALA A 251 -0.29 18.89 27.14
CA ALA A 251 -1.39 19.88 27.15
C ALA A 251 -2.37 19.64 25.98
N ARG A 252 -1.86 19.29 24.81
CA ARG A 252 -2.69 18.95 23.63
C ARG A 252 -3.52 17.69 23.86
N ARG A 253 -2.95 16.66 24.51
CA ARG A 253 -3.69 15.43 24.86
C ARG A 253 -4.83 15.69 25.85
N LEU A 254 -4.59 16.52 26.86
CA LEU A 254 -5.64 16.90 27.81
C LEU A 254 -6.78 17.69 27.13
N ALA A 255 -6.42 18.67 26.30
CA ALA A 255 -7.40 19.43 25.53
C ALA A 255 -8.18 18.56 24.53
N ALA A 256 -7.50 17.62 23.87
CA ALA A 256 -8.13 16.64 23.00
C ALA A 256 -9.08 15.72 23.79
N ALA A 257 -8.67 15.21 24.96
CA ALA A 257 -9.51 14.37 25.80
C ALA A 257 -10.81 15.08 26.22
N ALA A 258 -10.73 16.36 26.59
CA ALA A 258 -11.91 17.16 26.96
C ALA A 258 -12.85 17.42 25.75
N ARG A 259 -12.31 17.65 24.55
CA ARG A 259 -13.10 17.80 23.31
C ARG A 259 -13.76 16.48 22.91
N VAL A 260 -13.00 15.41 22.93
CA VAL A 260 -13.42 14.05 22.62
C VAL A 260 -14.57 13.61 23.54
N GLY A 261 -14.51 13.91 24.84
CA GLY A 261 -15.60 13.59 25.78
C GLY A 261 -16.92 14.29 25.42
N ARG A 262 -16.87 15.56 24.95
CA ARG A 262 -18.07 16.29 24.50
C ARG A 262 -18.59 15.77 23.16
N LEU A 263 -17.69 15.43 22.24
CA LEU A 263 -18.06 14.87 20.95
C LEU A 263 -18.67 13.48 21.10
N ALA A 264 -18.18 12.65 22.04
CA ALA A 264 -18.69 11.30 22.28
C ALA A 264 -20.19 11.27 22.56
N ALA A 265 -20.70 12.26 23.31
CA ALA A 265 -22.11 12.35 23.65
C ALA A 265 -22.99 12.79 22.47
N ALA A 266 -22.48 13.63 21.57
CA ALA A 266 -23.25 14.18 20.44
C ALA A 266 -23.11 13.36 19.16
N LEU A 267 -22.08 12.55 19.04
CA LEU A 267 -21.75 11.88 17.78
C LEU A 267 -22.78 10.86 17.31
N PRO A 268 -23.43 10.05 18.17
CA PRO A 268 -24.49 9.14 17.73
C PRO A 268 -25.65 9.86 17.05
N ASP A 269 -26.07 11.01 17.60
CA ASP A 269 -27.15 11.83 17.01
C ASP A 269 -26.71 12.45 15.70
N LEU A 270 -25.51 13.01 15.65
CA LEU A 270 -24.94 13.60 14.41
C LEU A 270 -24.81 12.53 13.32
N ALA A 271 -24.39 11.34 13.67
CA ALA A 271 -24.28 10.23 12.73
C ALA A 271 -25.66 9.81 12.21
N ARG A 272 -26.68 9.67 13.09
CA ARG A 272 -28.06 9.37 12.68
C ARG A 272 -28.61 10.43 11.71
N HIS A 273 -28.45 11.70 12.03
CA HIS A 273 -28.87 12.80 11.15
C HIS A 273 -28.14 12.78 9.81
N THR A 274 -26.84 12.53 9.82
CA THR A 274 -26.04 12.43 8.59
C THR A 274 -26.49 11.26 7.74
N CYS A 275 -26.71 10.09 8.33
CA CYS A 275 -27.24 8.92 7.62
C CYS A 275 -28.63 9.21 7.02
N ALA A 276 -29.55 9.79 7.79
CA ALA A 276 -30.89 10.11 7.30
C ALA A 276 -30.87 11.11 6.15
N ARG A 277 -29.99 12.13 6.23
CA ARG A 277 -29.80 13.07 5.14
C ARG A 277 -29.24 12.40 3.89
N VAL A 278 -28.21 11.57 4.03
CA VAL A 278 -27.66 10.81 2.90
C VAL A 278 -28.71 9.91 2.26
N ASP A 279 -29.53 9.22 3.07
CA ASP A 279 -30.60 8.36 2.57
C ASP A 279 -31.63 9.16 1.77
N SER A 280 -32.02 10.36 2.26
CA SER A 280 -32.90 11.29 1.53
C SER A 280 -32.25 11.77 0.23
N ASP A 281 -31.02 12.27 0.31
CA ASP A 281 -30.28 12.78 -0.86
C ASP A 281 -30.15 11.70 -1.95
N LEU A 282 -29.85 10.45 -1.57
CA LEU A 282 -29.76 9.32 -2.52
C LEU A 282 -31.11 8.97 -3.14
N ALA A 283 -32.20 9.02 -2.36
CA ALA A 283 -33.54 8.73 -2.83
C ALA A 283 -34.10 9.81 -3.78
N GLU A 284 -33.65 11.05 -3.63
CA GLU A 284 -34.07 12.20 -4.45
C GLU A 284 -33.35 12.29 -5.79
N VAL A 285 -32.27 11.52 -6.02
CA VAL A 285 -31.54 11.55 -7.30
C VAL A 285 -32.43 10.95 -8.41
N PRO A 286 -32.76 11.75 -9.43
CA PRO A 286 -33.53 11.25 -10.57
C PRO A 286 -32.74 10.19 -11.36
N PRO A 287 -33.42 9.36 -12.18
CA PRO A 287 -32.70 8.47 -13.09
C PRO A 287 -31.66 9.23 -13.91
N LEU A 288 -30.40 8.79 -13.86
CA LEU A 288 -29.23 9.52 -14.41
C LEU A 288 -29.41 9.89 -15.88
N ARG A 289 -30.04 9.01 -16.66
CA ARG A 289 -30.35 9.28 -18.08
C ARG A 289 -31.22 10.52 -18.33
N HIS A 290 -31.96 10.97 -17.31
CA HIS A 290 -32.83 12.15 -17.39
C HIS A 290 -32.11 13.46 -17.00
N LEU A 291 -30.94 13.35 -16.37
CA LEU A 291 -30.14 14.52 -15.99
C LEU A 291 -29.38 15.07 -17.18
N GLY A 292 -29.33 16.40 -17.29
CA GLY A 292 -28.42 17.07 -18.23
C GLY A 292 -26.96 16.96 -17.77
N ALA A 293 -26.05 17.40 -18.64
CA ALA A 293 -24.61 17.33 -18.35
C ALA A 293 -24.21 18.10 -17.06
N SER A 294 -24.78 19.27 -16.82
CA SER A 294 -24.57 20.03 -15.58
C SER A 294 -25.12 19.29 -14.37
N GLY A 295 -26.34 18.72 -14.47
CA GLY A 295 -26.92 17.96 -13.36
C GLY A 295 -26.09 16.76 -12.94
N LEU A 296 -25.46 16.04 -13.88
CA LEU A 296 -24.53 14.95 -13.55
C LEU A 296 -23.29 15.48 -12.81
N LEU A 297 -22.73 16.61 -13.22
CA LEU A 297 -21.60 17.23 -12.52
C LEU A 297 -21.97 17.75 -11.13
N ASP A 298 -23.21 18.24 -10.96
CA ASP A 298 -23.74 18.69 -9.67
C ASP A 298 -23.90 17.50 -8.71
N VAL A 299 -24.39 16.34 -9.20
CA VAL A 299 -24.45 15.12 -8.41
C VAL A 299 -23.04 14.67 -7.96
N LEU A 300 -22.03 14.69 -8.86
CA LEU A 300 -20.63 14.37 -8.47
C LEU A 300 -20.10 15.34 -7.40
N HIS A 301 -20.42 16.61 -7.50
CA HIS A 301 -20.01 17.58 -6.48
C HIS A 301 -20.69 17.32 -5.13
N HIS A 302 -21.99 17.01 -5.16
CA HIS A 302 -22.75 16.69 -3.96
C HIS A 302 -22.23 15.40 -3.30
N THR A 303 -21.96 14.34 -4.08
CA THR A 303 -21.39 13.10 -3.56
C THR A 303 -20.03 13.32 -2.88
N ALA A 304 -19.15 14.16 -3.43
CA ALA A 304 -17.86 14.48 -2.81
C ALA A 304 -18.04 15.20 -1.46
N THR A 305 -18.99 16.12 -1.36
CA THR A 305 -19.31 16.84 -0.11
C THR A 305 -19.88 15.90 0.95
N ALA A 306 -20.82 15.02 0.55
CA ALA A 306 -21.42 14.04 1.43
C ALA A 306 -20.38 13.02 1.95
N LEU A 307 -19.50 12.52 1.07
CA LEU A 307 -18.38 11.63 1.45
C LEU A 307 -17.45 12.29 2.47
N THR A 308 -17.09 13.55 2.28
CA THR A 308 -16.24 14.27 3.23
C THR A 308 -16.86 14.30 4.63
N ALA A 309 -18.16 14.60 4.73
CA ALA A 309 -18.86 14.62 6.01
C ALA A 309 -18.96 13.22 6.65
N VAL A 310 -19.35 12.22 5.86
CA VAL A 310 -19.52 10.83 6.32
C VAL A 310 -18.18 10.28 6.83
N HIS A 311 -17.09 10.42 6.07
CA HIS A 311 -15.75 9.98 6.50
C HIS A 311 -15.23 10.74 7.72
N GLY A 312 -15.58 12.02 7.86
CA GLY A 312 -15.23 12.80 9.05
C GLY A 312 -15.89 12.24 10.31
N TYR A 313 -17.18 11.94 10.27
CA TYR A 313 -17.90 11.37 11.41
C TYR A 313 -17.53 9.90 11.65
N GLU A 314 -17.30 9.11 10.61
CA GLU A 314 -16.80 7.74 10.73
C GLU A 314 -15.45 7.70 11.45
N ALA A 315 -14.50 8.57 11.06
CA ALA A 315 -13.20 8.67 11.70
C ALA A 315 -13.31 9.09 13.18
N LEU A 316 -14.18 10.05 13.49
CA LEU A 316 -14.46 10.45 14.88
C LEU A 316 -15.04 9.29 15.68
N ALA A 317 -16.01 8.55 15.14
CA ALA A 317 -16.56 7.36 15.79
C ALA A 317 -15.47 6.30 16.06
N GLY A 318 -14.60 6.04 15.09
CA GLY A 318 -13.47 5.12 15.25
C GLY A 318 -12.47 5.55 16.32
N MET A 319 -12.19 6.86 16.46
CA MET A 319 -11.31 7.38 17.51
C MET A 319 -11.91 7.28 18.92
N LEU A 320 -13.23 7.18 19.02
CA LEU A 320 -13.98 7.18 20.27
C LEU A 320 -14.36 5.77 20.76
N LEU A 321 -14.32 4.79 19.87
CA LEU A 321 -14.60 3.39 20.20
C LEU A 321 -13.60 2.90 21.25
N ARG A 322 -14.13 2.49 22.42
CA ARG A 322 -13.35 1.95 23.55
C ARG A 322 -13.77 0.54 23.95
N ASP A 323 -14.82 0.01 23.31
CA ASP A 323 -15.47 -1.22 23.73
C ASP A 323 -15.15 -2.34 22.74
N ASP A 324 -14.77 -3.51 23.26
CA ASP A 324 -14.50 -4.73 22.49
C ASP A 324 -15.80 -5.54 22.23
N ARG A 325 -16.97 -4.99 22.57
CA ARG A 325 -18.24 -5.69 22.32
C ARG A 325 -18.52 -5.76 20.83
N PRO A 326 -18.83 -6.95 20.31
CA PRO A 326 -19.16 -7.11 18.90
C PRO A 326 -20.41 -6.28 18.55
N ALA A 327 -20.33 -5.51 17.48
CA ALA A 327 -21.48 -4.86 16.86
C ALA A 327 -21.69 -5.48 15.49
N PRO A 328 -22.94 -5.56 14.98
CA PRO A 328 -23.18 -6.08 13.65
C PRO A 328 -22.40 -5.24 12.63
N THR A 329 -21.49 -5.89 11.92
CA THR A 329 -20.72 -5.23 10.87
C THR A 329 -21.54 -5.12 9.59
N ALA A 330 -21.26 -4.09 8.78
CA ALA A 330 -21.84 -3.98 7.45
C ALA A 330 -21.58 -5.23 6.61
N ALA A 331 -20.41 -5.89 6.80
CA ALA A 331 -20.07 -7.14 6.12
C ALA A 331 -20.95 -8.31 6.58
N ALA A 332 -21.21 -8.47 7.88
CA ALA A 332 -22.08 -9.53 8.39
C ALA A 332 -23.53 -9.35 7.89
N MET A 333 -24.05 -8.12 7.94
CA MET A 333 -25.37 -7.80 7.40
C MET A 333 -25.44 -8.06 5.88
N ALA A 334 -24.38 -7.72 5.16
CA ALA A 334 -24.30 -7.93 3.71
C ALA A 334 -24.24 -9.42 3.34
N LEU A 335 -23.52 -10.25 4.12
CA LEU A 335 -23.49 -11.71 3.90
C LEU A 335 -24.85 -12.33 4.17
N ALA A 336 -25.54 -11.94 5.24
CA ALA A 336 -26.88 -12.43 5.54
C ALA A 336 -27.87 -12.06 4.43
N ALA A 337 -27.89 -10.79 3.99
CA ALA A 337 -28.73 -10.33 2.88
C ALA A 337 -28.39 -11.04 1.55
N LEU A 338 -27.11 -11.28 1.29
CA LEU A 338 -26.67 -12.00 0.09
C LEU A 338 -27.14 -13.46 0.12
N ALA A 339 -27.04 -14.14 1.27
CA ALA A 339 -27.53 -15.51 1.44
C ALA A 339 -29.05 -15.59 1.17
N GLU A 340 -29.85 -14.67 1.73
CA GLU A 340 -31.28 -14.57 1.50
C GLU A 340 -31.63 -14.35 0.02
N ALA A 341 -30.98 -13.36 -0.61
CA ALA A 341 -31.20 -13.03 -2.01
C ALA A 341 -30.85 -14.18 -2.97
N ARG A 342 -29.74 -14.91 -2.67
CA ARG A 342 -29.38 -16.10 -3.46
C ARG A 342 -30.34 -17.27 -3.24
N ALA A 343 -30.84 -17.49 -2.03
CA ALA A 343 -31.87 -18.47 -1.77
C ALA A 343 -33.17 -18.16 -2.53
N ALA A 344 -33.47 -16.87 -2.73
CA ALA A 344 -34.58 -16.41 -3.57
C ALA A 344 -34.29 -16.50 -5.09
N GLY A 345 -33.08 -16.94 -5.51
CA GLY A 345 -32.69 -17.10 -6.91
C GLY A 345 -32.45 -15.80 -7.66
N LEU A 346 -32.17 -14.71 -6.97
CA LEU A 346 -31.90 -13.40 -7.62
C LEU A 346 -30.52 -13.38 -8.30
N ALA A 347 -30.45 -12.71 -9.45
CA ALA A 347 -29.18 -12.43 -10.15
C ALA A 347 -28.43 -11.27 -9.49
N ASP A 348 -27.10 -11.21 -9.69
CA ASP A 348 -26.20 -10.27 -8.99
C ASP A 348 -26.57 -8.80 -9.17
N ASP A 349 -27.02 -8.40 -10.35
CA ASP A 349 -27.48 -7.05 -10.68
C ASP A 349 -28.75 -6.66 -9.88
N ARG A 350 -29.69 -7.60 -9.74
CA ARG A 350 -30.87 -7.42 -8.94
C ARG A 350 -30.56 -7.42 -7.45
N ILE A 351 -29.67 -8.30 -7.00
CA ILE A 351 -29.22 -8.34 -5.61
C ILE A 351 -28.62 -6.98 -5.21
N ALA A 352 -27.72 -6.42 -6.02
CA ALA A 352 -27.12 -5.12 -5.72
C ALA A 352 -28.14 -3.97 -5.72
N ALA A 353 -29.22 -4.07 -6.49
CA ALA A 353 -30.28 -3.06 -6.56
C ALA A 353 -31.28 -3.15 -5.40
N GLU A 354 -31.71 -4.38 -5.06
CA GLU A 354 -32.74 -4.63 -4.03
C GLU A 354 -32.15 -4.69 -2.61
N TYR A 355 -30.89 -5.15 -2.49
CA TYR A 355 -30.16 -5.28 -1.23
C TYR A 355 -28.86 -4.48 -1.24
N PRO A 356 -28.89 -3.15 -1.26
CA PRO A 356 -27.68 -2.32 -1.44
C PRO A 356 -26.62 -2.51 -0.33
N VAL A 357 -26.97 -3.14 0.80
CA VAL A 357 -26.03 -3.50 1.85
C VAL A 357 -24.94 -4.46 1.34
N VAL A 358 -25.21 -5.29 0.32
CA VAL A 358 -24.23 -6.23 -0.26
C VAL A 358 -23.03 -5.54 -0.89
N LEU A 359 -23.17 -4.27 -1.24
CA LEU A 359 -22.05 -3.45 -1.74
C LEU A 359 -20.91 -3.30 -0.71
N ALA A 360 -21.18 -3.55 0.58
CA ALA A 360 -20.14 -3.59 1.60
C ALA A 360 -19.11 -4.73 1.39
N LEU A 361 -19.44 -5.74 0.58
CA LEU A 361 -18.55 -6.87 0.26
C LEU A 361 -17.62 -6.57 -0.93
N THR A 362 -17.79 -5.44 -1.61
CA THR A 362 -17.05 -5.11 -2.83
C THR A 362 -16.43 -3.72 -2.75
N PRO A 363 -15.19 -3.53 -3.21
CA PRO A 363 -14.60 -2.20 -3.32
C PRO A 363 -15.32 -1.38 -4.40
N PRO A 364 -15.35 -0.04 -4.29
CA PRO A 364 -15.92 0.82 -5.33
C PRO A 364 -15.06 0.80 -6.59
N ARG A 365 -15.72 0.80 -7.77
CA ARG A 365 -15.08 0.87 -9.09
C ARG A 365 -15.97 1.60 -10.09
N VAL A 366 -15.38 2.39 -10.98
CA VAL A 366 -16.08 2.98 -12.13
C VAL A 366 -16.09 1.96 -13.27
N GLY A 367 -17.27 1.66 -13.82
CA GLY A 367 -17.41 0.79 -15.01
C GLY A 367 -17.33 -0.71 -14.73
N ALA A 368 -17.11 -1.16 -13.51
CA ALA A 368 -17.13 -2.57 -13.18
C ALA A 368 -18.37 -2.90 -12.33
N PRO A 369 -19.18 -3.88 -12.69
CA PRO A 369 -20.26 -4.35 -11.83
C PRO A 369 -19.69 -4.96 -10.54
N ALA A 370 -20.45 -4.87 -9.45
CA ALA A 370 -20.05 -5.47 -8.19
C ALA A 370 -19.97 -7.00 -8.36
N ALA A 371 -18.77 -7.56 -8.23
CA ALA A 371 -18.58 -9.01 -8.26
C ALA A 371 -18.90 -9.58 -6.87
N LEU A 372 -20.14 -10.00 -6.65
CA LEU A 372 -20.58 -10.56 -5.38
C LEU A 372 -20.02 -11.99 -5.17
N PRO A 373 -19.72 -12.40 -3.92
CA PRO A 373 -19.31 -13.75 -3.62
C PRO A 373 -20.33 -14.79 -4.12
N ARG A 374 -19.87 -15.86 -4.76
CA ARG A 374 -20.74 -16.90 -5.31
C ARG A 374 -21.28 -17.83 -4.22
N GLU A 375 -20.42 -18.19 -3.28
CA GLU A 375 -20.76 -19.03 -2.14
C GLU A 375 -20.80 -18.17 -0.88
N VAL A 376 -21.90 -18.26 -0.16
CA VAL A 376 -22.09 -17.58 1.12
C VAL A 376 -22.44 -18.65 2.15
N LEU A 377 -21.62 -18.76 3.19
CA LEU A 377 -21.99 -19.54 4.37
C LEU A 377 -23.05 -18.77 5.14
N GLU A 378 -23.95 -19.49 5.79
CA GLU A 378 -24.91 -18.87 6.70
C GLU A 378 -24.16 -17.99 7.71
N SER A 379 -24.42 -16.71 7.64
CA SER A 379 -23.89 -15.74 8.59
C SER A 379 -25.03 -15.28 9.48
N THR A 380 -24.90 -15.54 10.78
CA THR A 380 -25.84 -15.01 11.76
C THR A 380 -25.41 -13.61 12.14
N VAL A 381 -26.32 -12.65 11.99
CA VAL A 381 -26.10 -11.30 12.53
C VAL A 381 -26.17 -11.41 14.06
N PRO A 382 -25.15 -10.93 14.80
CA PRO A 382 -25.18 -10.94 16.25
C PRO A 382 -26.43 -10.24 16.79
N GLU A 383 -27.12 -10.86 17.74
CA GLU A 383 -28.24 -10.25 18.47
C GLU A 383 -27.75 -9.70 19.81
N GLY A 384 -28.26 -8.54 20.23
CA GLY A 384 -27.95 -7.96 21.53
C GLY A 384 -27.92 -6.42 21.55
N GLU A 385 -27.61 -5.87 22.71
CA GLU A 385 -27.34 -4.43 22.86
C GLU A 385 -25.90 -4.11 22.45
N PHE A 386 -25.77 -3.24 21.47
CA PHE A 386 -24.49 -2.81 20.92
C PHE A 386 -24.15 -1.38 21.35
N ALA A 387 -22.84 -1.04 21.38
CA ALA A 387 -22.41 0.32 21.61
C ALA A 387 -22.92 1.23 20.48
N GLU A 388 -23.65 2.30 20.81
CA GLU A 388 -24.24 3.23 19.83
C GLU A 388 -23.21 3.77 18.83
N LEU A 389 -21.97 4.04 19.28
CA LEU A 389 -20.90 4.50 18.42
C LEU A 389 -20.43 3.45 17.41
N ALA A 390 -20.47 2.17 17.76
CA ALA A 390 -20.12 1.09 16.85
C ALA A 390 -21.17 0.97 15.74
N VAL A 391 -22.44 0.97 16.12
CA VAL A 391 -23.57 0.96 15.18
C VAL A 391 -23.53 2.20 14.27
N ALA A 392 -23.31 3.37 14.84
CA ALA A 392 -23.20 4.62 14.08
C ALA A 392 -22.06 4.59 13.07
N ARG A 393 -20.89 4.05 13.46
CA ARG A 393 -19.73 3.91 12.58
C ARG A 393 -20.03 3.01 11.38
N GLU A 394 -20.64 1.85 11.62
CA GLU A 394 -20.98 0.91 10.54
C GLU A 394 -22.07 1.48 9.62
N ALA A 395 -23.05 2.19 10.18
CA ALA A 395 -24.05 2.89 9.39
C ALA A 395 -23.44 3.98 8.47
N LEU A 396 -22.49 4.75 8.96
CA LEU A 396 -21.76 5.75 8.15
C LEU A 396 -20.93 5.09 7.04
N ARG A 397 -20.22 4.01 7.33
CA ARG A 397 -19.45 3.24 6.34
C ARG A 397 -20.31 2.75 5.19
N LEU A 398 -21.47 2.22 5.52
CA LEU A 398 -22.40 1.74 4.50
C LEU A 398 -22.88 2.89 3.61
N ARG A 399 -23.17 4.08 4.18
CA ARG A 399 -23.56 5.26 3.39
C ARG A 399 -22.40 5.76 2.52
N ALA A 400 -21.16 5.76 3.04
CA ALA A 400 -20.01 6.07 2.22
C ALA A 400 -19.93 5.16 0.98
N ARG A 401 -20.15 3.86 1.16
CA ARG A 401 -20.13 2.91 0.04
C ARG A 401 -21.25 3.16 -0.97
N TRP A 402 -22.45 3.53 -0.51
CA TRP A 402 -23.57 3.86 -1.40
C TRP A 402 -23.32 5.16 -2.19
N ILE A 403 -22.76 6.18 -1.53
CA ILE A 403 -22.39 7.42 -2.20
C ILE A 403 -21.31 7.17 -3.27
N GLN A 404 -20.32 6.32 -2.95
CA GLN A 404 -19.27 5.93 -3.90
C GLN A 404 -19.86 5.20 -5.12
N GLU A 405 -20.85 4.33 -4.90
CA GLU A 405 -21.57 3.65 -5.98
C GLU A 405 -22.33 4.62 -6.86
N LEU A 406 -23.05 5.58 -6.28
CA LEU A 406 -23.72 6.63 -7.04
C LEU A 406 -22.71 7.44 -7.88
N ALA A 407 -21.60 7.86 -7.29
CA ALA A 407 -20.55 8.60 -8.00
C ALA A 407 -19.97 7.77 -9.17
N ALA A 408 -19.76 6.46 -8.98
CA ALA A 408 -19.30 5.57 -10.03
C ALA A 408 -20.28 5.48 -11.21
N ARG A 409 -21.59 5.34 -10.91
CA ARG A 409 -22.64 5.30 -11.94
C ARG A 409 -22.74 6.62 -12.69
N VAL A 410 -22.66 7.75 -11.99
CA VAL A 410 -22.66 9.08 -12.63
C VAL A 410 -21.46 9.25 -13.53
N ALA A 411 -20.28 8.84 -13.08
CA ALA A 411 -19.06 8.91 -13.90
C ALA A 411 -19.19 8.05 -15.17
N LEU A 412 -19.75 6.83 -15.04
CA LEU A 412 -19.96 5.93 -16.17
C LEU A 412 -21.00 6.51 -17.16
N GLU A 413 -22.12 7.05 -16.69
CA GLU A 413 -23.13 7.71 -17.52
C GLU A 413 -22.52 8.89 -18.32
N ILE A 414 -21.62 9.68 -17.69
CA ILE A 414 -20.87 10.71 -18.39
C ILE A 414 -19.95 10.07 -19.44
N GLY A 415 -19.28 8.98 -19.11
CA GLY A 415 -18.43 8.21 -20.04
C GLY A 415 -19.21 7.73 -21.27
N GLU A 416 -20.41 7.13 -21.06
CA GLU A 416 -21.30 6.68 -22.14
C GLU A 416 -21.67 7.84 -23.08
N ARG A 417 -22.02 9.00 -22.52
CA ARG A 417 -22.36 10.19 -23.32
C ARG A 417 -21.17 10.76 -24.10
N LEU A 418 -19.98 10.76 -23.48
CA LEU A 418 -18.76 11.20 -24.17
C LEU A 418 -18.35 10.22 -25.28
N THR A 419 -18.56 8.93 -25.08
CA THR A 419 -18.32 7.90 -26.10
C THR A 419 -19.33 8.02 -27.23
N ALA A 420 -20.62 8.19 -26.94
CA ALA A 420 -21.65 8.43 -27.93
C ALA A 420 -21.41 9.72 -28.76
N ALA A 421 -20.73 10.70 -28.15
CA ALA A 421 -20.32 11.94 -28.82
C ALA A 421 -18.99 11.79 -29.60
N GLY A 422 -18.38 10.61 -29.64
CA GLY A 422 -17.11 10.33 -30.33
C GLY A 422 -15.87 10.95 -29.64
N LEU A 423 -15.99 11.34 -28.36
CA LEU A 423 -14.87 11.90 -27.60
C LEU A 423 -14.04 10.85 -26.89
N LEU A 424 -14.65 9.80 -26.36
CA LEU A 424 -13.95 8.67 -25.73
C LEU A 424 -14.10 7.41 -26.58
N PRO A 425 -13.08 6.50 -26.60
CA PRO A 425 -13.18 5.23 -27.28
C PRO A 425 -14.18 4.27 -26.59
N GLU A 426 -14.17 4.27 -25.25
CA GLU A 426 -15.01 3.41 -24.40
C GLU A 426 -15.46 4.20 -23.16
N PRO A 427 -16.65 3.89 -22.59
CA PRO A 427 -17.17 4.61 -21.42
C PRO A 427 -16.23 4.58 -20.22
N GLU A 428 -15.56 3.46 -19.96
CA GLU A 428 -14.66 3.24 -18.84
C GLU A 428 -13.39 4.10 -18.89
N THR A 429 -13.03 4.60 -20.09
CA THR A 429 -11.91 5.55 -20.28
C THR A 429 -12.10 6.82 -19.45
N VAL A 430 -13.33 7.17 -19.09
CA VAL A 430 -13.65 8.29 -18.19
C VAL A 430 -12.86 8.21 -16.89
N ALA A 431 -12.57 7.02 -16.38
CA ALA A 431 -11.83 6.82 -15.13
C ALA A 431 -10.35 7.25 -15.20
N LEU A 432 -9.79 7.39 -16.40
CA LEU A 432 -8.42 7.90 -16.63
C LEU A 432 -8.34 9.43 -16.64
N LEU A 433 -9.47 10.13 -16.61
CA LEU A 433 -9.51 11.57 -16.47
C LEU A 433 -9.38 11.97 -15.00
N ARG A 434 -8.86 13.19 -14.75
CA ARG A 434 -9.04 13.87 -13.48
C ARG A 434 -10.42 14.54 -13.44
N LEU A 435 -10.97 14.78 -12.25
CA LEU A 435 -12.29 15.43 -12.11
C LEU A 435 -12.36 16.79 -12.83
N GLY A 436 -11.28 17.58 -12.77
CA GLY A 436 -11.18 18.84 -13.50
C GLY A 436 -11.15 18.68 -15.03
N GLU A 437 -10.57 17.60 -15.53
CA GLU A 437 -10.55 17.24 -16.95
C GLU A 437 -11.91 16.73 -17.41
N LEU A 438 -12.57 15.90 -16.59
CA LEU A 438 -13.94 15.46 -16.83
C LEU A 438 -14.89 16.64 -16.97
N ARG A 439 -14.80 17.64 -16.08
CA ARG A 439 -15.60 18.88 -16.19
C ARG A 439 -15.36 19.58 -17.52
N ARG A 440 -14.09 19.74 -17.94
CA ARG A 440 -13.77 20.36 -19.24
C ARG A 440 -14.27 19.53 -20.42
N ALA A 441 -14.17 18.21 -20.35
CA ALA A 441 -14.71 17.32 -21.38
C ALA A 441 -16.23 17.49 -21.54
N VAL A 442 -16.96 17.58 -20.43
CA VAL A 442 -18.41 17.77 -20.42
C VAL A 442 -18.82 19.18 -20.89
N THR A 443 -18.13 20.25 -20.42
CA THR A 443 -18.55 21.64 -20.68
C THR A 443 -17.99 22.19 -21.98
N HIS A 444 -16.78 21.79 -22.36
CA HIS A 444 -16.06 22.36 -23.50
C HIS A 444 -15.72 21.34 -24.57
N ARG A 445 -16.09 20.06 -24.39
CA ARG A 445 -15.71 18.94 -25.28
C ARG A 445 -14.19 18.83 -25.48
N ALA A 446 -13.41 19.24 -24.47
CA ALA A 446 -11.95 19.28 -24.50
C ALA A 446 -11.36 18.17 -23.63
N LEU A 447 -10.60 17.27 -24.26
CA LEU A 447 -9.86 16.20 -23.60
C LEU A 447 -8.37 16.55 -23.47
N PRO A 448 -7.66 16.01 -22.47
CA PRO A 448 -6.21 16.15 -22.42
C PRO A 448 -5.56 15.42 -23.59
N ALA A 449 -4.51 16.03 -24.16
CA ALA A 449 -3.81 15.49 -25.33
C ALA A 449 -3.11 14.16 -25.07
N ASP A 450 -2.73 13.92 -23.82
CA ASP A 450 -2.06 12.70 -23.35
C ASP A 450 -3.04 11.57 -22.94
N LEU A 451 -4.35 11.78 -23.06
CA LEU A 451 -5.33 10.76 -22.66
C LEU A 451 -5.16 9.40 -23.40
N PRO A 452 -4.83 9.37 -24.70
CA PRO A 452 -4.63 8.11 -25.40
C PRO A 452 -3.46 7.28 -24.87
N ASP A 453 -2.46 7.93 -24.24
CA ASP A 453 -1.27 7.29 -23.69
C ASP A 453 -1.43 6.89 -22.21
N ARG A 454 -2.55 7.27 -21.59
CA ARG A 454 -2.82 6.95 -20.18
C ARG A 454 -3.31 5.52 -20.06
N THR A 455 -2.71 4.80 -19.12
CA THR A 455 -3.13 3.46 -18.71
C THR A 455 -3.64 3.44 -17.28
N ALA A 456 -4.45 2.44 -16.97
CA ALA A 456 -4.80 2.19 -15.57
C ALA A 456 -3.53 1.92 -14.75
N PRO A 457 -3.42 2.44 -13.52
CA PRO A 457 -2.25 2.18 -12.69
C PRO A 457 -2.12 0.68 -12.42
N GLU A 458 -0.93 0.15 -12.66
CA GLU A 458 -0.60 -1.22 -12.27
C GLU A 458 -0.42 -1.33 -10.76
N PRO A 459 -0.70 -2.50 -10.16
CA PRO A 459 -0.48 -2.73 -8.74
C PRO A 459 0.99 -2.51 -8.37
N LEU A 460 1.30 -1.36 -7.77
CA LEU A 460 2.63 -1.07 -7.26
C LEU A 460 2.77 -1.70 -5.88
N ALA A 461 3.81 -2.51 -5.69
CA ALA A 461 4.19 -2.98 -4.36
C ALA A 461 4.76 -1.82 -3.53
N VAL A 462 3.90 -1.11 -2.80
CA VAL A 462 4.31 -0.03 -1.89
C VAL A 462 4.81 -0.64 -0.58
N PRO A 463 5.94 -0.16 -0.03
CA PRO A 463 6.38 -0.58 1.29
C PRO A 463 5.34 -0.26 2.38
N THR A 464 5.27 -1.08 3.43
CA THR A 464 4.36 -0.86 4.58
C THR A 464 4.60 0.47 5.29
N GLU A 465 5.86 0.92 5.33
CA GLU A 465 6.27 2.23 5.83
C GLU A 465 7.26 2.84 4.84
N PHE A 466 6.96 4.00 4.31
CA PHE A 466 7.83 4.68 3.35
C PHE A 466 7.74 6.21 3.47
N ARG A 467 8.62 6.90 2.78
CA ARG A 467 8.57 8.34 2.54
C ARG A 467 8.64 8.61 1.06
N PHE A 468 8.02 9.68 0.62
CA PHE A 468 8.24 10.13 -0.74
C PHE A 468 9.62 10.79 -0.87
N ALA A 469 10.39 10.37 -1.86
CA ALA A 469 11.59 11.03 -2.34
C ALA A 469 11.39 11.28 -3.82
N ASP A 470 11.33 12.55 -4.21
CA ASP A 470 11.05 12.98 -5.60
C ASP A 470 9.79 12.27 -6.20
N GLY A 471 8.73 12.19 -5.40
CA GLY A 471 7.46 11.57 -5.78
C GLY A 471 7.42 10.04 -5.75
N VAL A 472 8.54 9.37 -5.41
CA VAL A 472 8.61 7.89 -5.38
C VAL A 472 8.66 7.38 -3.95
N PRO A 473 7.93 6.30 -3.62
CA PRO A 473 7.99 5.65 -2.32
C PRO A 473 9.37 5.05 -2.05
N VAL A 474 10.00 5.45 -0.93
CA VAL A 474 11.28 4.90 -0.45
C VAL A 474 11.06 4.34 0.95
N ALA A 475 11.28 3.04 1.11
CA ALA A 475 11.08 2.34 2.37
C ALA A 475 11.80 3.00 3.55
N VAL A 476 11.14 3.07 4.71
CA VAL A 476 11.74 3.54 5.96
C VAL A 476 12.23 2.32 6.72
N ALA A 477 13.56 2.10 6.76
CA ALA A 477 14.13 1.09 7.62
C ALA A 477 13.90 1.46 9.09
N ARG A 478 12.96 0.78 9.75
CA ARG A 478 12.84 0.79 11.21
C ARG A 478 13.71 -0.33 11.79
N ALA A 479 14.31 -0.06 12.97
CA ALA A 479 14.81 -1.15 13.80
C ALA A 479 13.60 -2.04 14.13
N THR A 480 13.64 -3.28 13.69
CA THR A 480 12.56 -4.24 13.76
C THR A 480 11.94 -4.32 15.16
N ARG A 481 10.62 -4.12 15.28
CA ARG A 481 9.83 -4.89 16.24
C ARG A 481 10.20 -6.37 16.02
N SER A 482 10.19 -7.17 17.08
CA SER A 482 10.45 -8.61 17.00
C SER A 482 9.81 -9.16 15.71
N ALA A 483 10.62 -9.78 14.87
CA ALA A 483 10.22 -10.15 13.51
C ALA A 483 8.98 -11.07 13.47
N ASP A 484 8.65 -11.71 14.59
CA ASP A 484 7.63 -12.77 14.70
C ASP A 484 6.32 -12.29 15.37
N HIS A 485 6.06 -10.97 15.41
CA HIS A 485 4.87 -10.41 16.02
C HIS A 485 4.23 -9.34 15.15
N GLY A 486 2.92 -9.52 14.92
CA GLY A 486 2.01 -8.49 14.44
C GLY A 486 1.24 -7.85 15.60
N VAL A 487 0.06 -7.35 15.30
CA VAL A 487 -0.93 -6.88 16.28
C VAL A 487 -2.09 -7.87 16.27
N GLY A 488 -2.40 -8.43 17.43
CA GLY A 488 -3.56 -9.31 17.55
C GLY A 488 -4.86 -8.54 17.34
N ALA A 489 -5.76 -9.07 16.55
CA ALA A 489 -7.07 -8.49 16.26
C ALA A 489 -8.24 -9.31 16.85
N GLY A 490 -7.96 -10.35 17.60
CA GLY A 490 -8.95 -11.20 18.27
C GLY A 490 -9.14 -12.59 17.64
N GLY A 491 -10.20 -13.32 18.05
CA GLY A 491 -10.53 -14.65 17.54
C GLY A 491 -9.82 -15.82 18.25
N GLY A 492 -9.03 -15.58 19.31
CA GLY A 492 -8.35 -16.65 20.05
C GLY A 492 -7.04 -17.10 19.40
N SER A 493 -6.77 -18.39 19.40
CA SER A 493 -5.60 -19.02 18.76
C SER A 493 -6.02 -20.06 17.74
N GLY A 494 -5.22 -20.23 16.69
CA GLY A 494 -5.47 -21.19 15.62
C GLY A 494 -4.19 -21.80 15.08
N ARG A 495 -4.34 -22.93 14.40
CA ARG A 495 -3.27 -23.66 13.74
C ARG A 495 -3.76 -24.17 12.40
N GLY A 496 -2.95 -24.06 11.38
CA GLY A 496 -3.28 -24.54 10.04
C GLY A 496 -2.15 -24.34 9.05
N VAL A 497 -2.38 -24.81 7.85
CA VAL A 497 -1.46 -24.69 6.73
C VAL A 497 -1.61 -23.32 6.09
N VAL A 498 -0.50 -22.64 5.85
CA VAL A 498 -0.43 -21.33 5.17
C VAL A 498 -0.94 -21.47 3.73
N HIS A 499 -1.82 -20.58 3.37
CA HIS A 499 -2.25 -20.36 1.98
C HIS A 499 -2.03 -18.91 1.59
N ILE A 500 -1.32 -18.69 0.48
CA ILE A 500 -1.07 -17.36 -0.08
C ILE A 500 -1.84 -17.26 -1.41
N GLY A 501 -2.85 -16.41 -1.47
CA GLY A 501 -3.63 -16.23 -2.70
C GLY A 501 -5.13 -16.21 -2.50
N HIS A 502 -5.86 -16.43 -3.60
CA HIS A 502 -7.31 -16.46 -3.62
C HIS A 502 -7.84 -17.88 -3.40
N ARG A 503 -9.06 -17.99 -2.85
CA ARG A 503 -9.76 -19.26 -2.60
C ARG A 503 -8.99 -20.22 -1.67
N PRO A 504 -8.79 -19.82 -0.41
CA PRO A 504 -8.11 -20.65 0.58
C PRO A 504 -8.88 -21.95 0.82
N PRO A 505 -8.20 -23.10 0.95
CA PRO A 505 -8.84 -24.33 1.39
C PRO A 505 -9.47 -24.16 2.78
N PRO A 506 -10.60 -24.81 3.08
CA PRO A 506 -11.16 -24.82 4.43
C PRO A 506 -10.12 -25.29 5.47
N GLY A 507 -10.05 -24.60 6.61
CA GLY A 507 -9.10 -24.93 7.68
C GLY A 507 -7.67 -24.44 7.45
N SER A 508 -7.41 -23.66 6.39
CA SER A 508 -6.11 -23.03 6.17
C SER A 508 -5.92 -21.75 6.97
N VAL A 509 -4.67 -21.33 7.14
CA VAL A 509 -4.29 -19.98 7.60
C VAL A 509 -4.01 -19.13 6.37
N LEU A 510 -4.90 -18.20 6.08
CA LEU A 510 -4.76 -17.30 4.93
C LEU A 510 -3.76 -16.19 5.25
N VAL A 511 -2.77 -16.01 4.37
CA VAL A 511 -1.76 -14.94 4.48
C VAL A 511 -1.94 -13.96 3.34
N VAL A 512 -2.21 -12.70 3.67
CA VAL A 512 -2.50 -11.64 2.70
C VAL A 512 -1.69 -10.37 2.97
N ARG A 513 -1.61 -9.50 1.98
CA ARG A 513 -0.98 -8.18 2.18
C ARG A 513 -1.88 -7.23 2.98
N HIS A 514 -3.18 -7.25 2.73
CA HIS A 514 -4.17 -6.40 3.39
C HIS A 514 -5.51 -7.13 3.50
N LEU A 515 -6.34 -6.69 4.44
CA LEU A 515 -7.68 -7.26 4.67
C LEU A 515 -8.66 -6.68 3.65
N ASP A 516 -8.83 -7.37 2.54
CA ASP A 516 -9.75 -7.01 1.48
C ASP A 516 -11.20 -7.37 1.88
N PRO A 517 -12.20 -6.50 1.69
CA PRO A 517 -13.61 -6.81 1.96
C PRO A 517 -14.12 -8.08 1.26
N ARG A 518 -13.57 -8.41 0.09
CA ARG A 518 -13.88 -9.63 -0.66
C ARG A 518 -13.57 -10.92 0.11
N LEU A 519 -12.68 -10.87 1.09
CA LEU A 519 -12.34 -12.02 1.95
C LEU A 519 -13.47 -12.38 2.94
N ALA A 520 -14.44 -11.50 3.14
CA ALA A 520 -15.51 -11.71 4.11
C ALA A 520 -16.21 -13.07 3.95
N ALA A 521 -16.44 -13.52 2.73
CA ALA A 521 -17.08 -14.82 2.45
C ALA A 521 -16.20 -16.03 2.80
N GLU A 522 -14.86 -15.85 2.81
CA GLU A 522 -13.91 -16.94 3.10
C GLU A 522 -13.62 -17.07 4.59
N VAL A 523 -13.74 -15.96 5.35
CA VAL A 523 -13.39 -15.89 6.76
C VAL A 523 -13.94 -17.03 7.62
N PRO A 524 -15.23 -17.40 7.54
CA PRO A 524 -15.77 -18.46 8.39
C PRO A 524 -15.15 -19.85 8.19
N ARG A 525 -14.44 -20.05 7.09
CA ARG A 525 -13.80 -21.34 6.73
C ARG A 525 -12.35 -21.44 7.18
N LEU A 526 -11.74 -20.33 7.62
CA LEU A 526 -10.30 -20.24 7.93
C LEU A 526 -9.98 -20.75 9.32
N ALA A 527 -8.80 -21.36 9.48
CA ALA A 527 -8.19 -21.62 10.79
C ALA A 527 -7.53 -20.36 11.36
N GLY A 528 -7.22 -19.37 10.51
CA GLY A 528 -6.63 -18.09 10.90
C GLY A 528 -6.38 -17.17 9.73
N LEU A 529 -6.12 -15.89 10.04
CA LEU A 529 -5.88 -14.84 9.05
C LEU A 529 -4.69 -13.97 9.48
N ILE A 530 -3.70 -13.83 8.61
CA ILE A 530 -2.51 -13.00 8.84
C ILE A 530 -2.40 -11.96 7.72
N ALA A 531 -2.29 -10.68 8.09
CA ALA A 531 -2.14 -9.61 7.12
C ALA A 531 -0.89 -8.76 7.39
N GLU A 532 -0.20 -8.35 6.33
CA GLU A 532 0.97 -7.46 6.43
C GLU A 532 0.55 -6.06 6.88
N THR A 533 -0.61 -5.62 6.43
CA THR A 533 -1.21 -4.33 6.81
C THR A 533 -2.67 -4.53 7.18
N GLY A 534 -3.19 -3.66 8.02
CA GLY A 534 -4.60 -3.70 8.43
C GLY A 534 -4.78 -3.10 9.81
N SER A 535 -6.04 -2.97 10.20
CA SER A 535 -6.46 -2.51 11.51
C SER A 535 -7.20 -3.61 12.27
N PRO A 536 -6.97 -3.78 13.58
CA PRO A 536 -7.82 -4.65 14.40
C PRO A 536 -9.31 -4.26 14.38
N LEU A 537 -9.62 -3.07 13.89
CA LEU A 537 -10.97 -2.52 13.76
C LEU A 537 -11.47 -2.56 12.31
N SER A 538 -10.83 -3.31 11.42
CA SER A 538 -11.32 -3.51 10.05
C SER A 538 -12.57 -4.40 10.03
N HIS A 539 -13.38 -4.29 8.98
CA HIS A 539 -14.56 -5.13 8.80
C HIS A 539 -14.22 -6.61 8.83
N VAL A 540 -13.19 -7.00 8.07
CA VAL A 540 -12.76 -8.39 7.96
C VAL A 540 -12.19 -8.90 9.28
N ALA A 541 -11.43 -8.08 10.03
CA ALA A 541 -10.90 -8.47 11.34
C ALA A 541 -12.02 -8.61 12.39
N ILE A 542 -13.01 -7.72 12.37
CA ILE A 542 -14.17 -7.81 13.27
C ILE A 542 -15.00 -9.04 12.92
N LEU A 543 -15.30 -9.25 11.65
CA LEU A 543 -16.05 -10.44 11.17
C LEU A 543 -15.33 -11.74 11.56
N ALA A 544 -14.01 -11.81 11.37
CA ALA A 544 -13.22 -12.97 11.75
C ALA A 544 -13.32 -13.25 13.27
N ARG A 545 -13.28 -12.21 14.08
CA ARG A 545 -13.47 -12.33 15.54
C ARG A 545 -14.86 -12.82 15.90
N GLU A 546 -15.91 -12.38 15.20
CA GLU A 546 -17.29 -12.85 15.38
C GLU A 546 -17.41 -14.37 15.09
N HIS A 547 -16.65 -14.85 14.09
CA HIS A 547 -16.58 -16.28 13.76
C HIS A 547 -15.54 -17.06 14.55
N GLY A 548 -14.87 -16.44 15.55
CA GLY A 548 -13.85 -17.09 16.35
C GLY A 548 -12.54 -17.38 15.60
N VAL A 549 -12.36 -16.79 14.42
CA VAL A 549 -11.14 -16.96 13.61
C VAL A 549 -10.06 -16.01 14.11
N PRO A 550 -8.87 -16.51 14.53
CA PRO A 550 -7.78 -15.67 14.99
C PRO A 550 -7.21 -14.81 13.87
N VAL A 551 -7.01 -13.52 14.17
CA VAL A 551 -6.47 -12.55 13.21
C VAL A 551 -5.23 -11.86 13.77
N VAL A 552 -4.21 -11.78 12.93
CA VAL A 552 -2.98 -11.01 13.19
C VAL A 552 -2.80 -10.01 12.05
N VAL A 553 -2.73 -8.73 12.38
CA VAL A 553 -2.51 -7.65 11.42
C VAL A 553 -1.16 -6.97 11.65
N GLY A 554 -0.62 -6.31 10.62
CA GLY A 554 0.65 -5.63 10.73
C GLY A 554 1.84 -6.56 10.94
N TYR A 555 1.75 -7.82 10.48
CA TYR A 555 2.86 -8.76 10.49
C TYR A 555 3.79 -8.48 9.31
N PRO A 556 5.02 -8.02 9.56
CA PRO A 556 5.88 -7.52 8.49
C PRO A 556 6.28 -8.61 7.50
N ASP A 557 6.12 -8.33 6.20
CA ASP A 557 6.52 -9.23 5.10
C ASP A 557 5.93 -10.66 5.22
N ALA A 558 4.70 -10.80 5.73
CA ALA A 558 4.04 -12.08 5.99
C ALA A 558 4.08 -13.00 4.77
N THR A 559 3.74 -12.48 3.60
CA THR A 559 3.68 -13.24 2.34
C THR A 559 5.04 -13.77 1.85
N ARG A 560 6.14 -13.20 2.35
CA ARG A 560 7.50 -13.67 2.04
C ARG A 560 8.10 -14.55 3.13
N ARG A 561 7.67 -14.32 4.39
CA ARG A 561 8.26 -14.96 5.58
C ARG A 561 7.56 -16.24 6.00
N LEU A 562 6.30 -16.37 5.62
CA LEU A 562 5.49 -17.55 5.87
C LEU A 562 5.32 -18.28 4.53
N PRO A 563 6.09 -19.35 4.26
CA PRO A 563 5.99 -20.07 3.00
C PRO A 563 4.60 -20.66 2.79
N ASP A 564 4.11 -20.63 1.55
CA ASP A 564 2.89 -21.34 1.19
C ASP A 564 3.05 -22.83 1.47
N GLY A 565 2.05 -23.47 2.09
CA GLY A 565 2.12 -24.86 2.53
C GLY A 565 2.77 -25.09 3.90
N ALA A 566 3.43 -24.11 4.52
CA ALA A 566 3.99 -24.26 5.86
C ALA A 566 2.89 -24.33 6.93
N GLU A 567 3.08 -25.15 7.96
CA GLU A 567 2.18 -25.17 9.11
C GLU A 567 2.53 -24.05 10.09
N VAL A 568 1.53 -23.29 10.54
CA VAL A 568 1.72 -22.18 11.49
C VAL A 568 0.72 -22.22 12.64
N GLU A 569 1.16 -21.71 13.77
CA GLU A 569 0.32 -21.35 14.91
C GLU A 569 0.27 -19.85 15.05
N LEU A 570 -0.93 -19.30 15.28
CA LEU A 570 -1.14 -17.87 15.51
C LEU A 570 -2.02 -17.61 16.73
N ASP A 571 -1.72 -16.53 17.44
CA ASP A 571 -2.52 -16.03 18.57
C ASP A 571 -3.07 -14.64 18.23
N GLY A 572 -4.37 -14.59 17.95
CA GLY A 572 -5.07 -13.35 17.61
C GLY A 572 -5.19 -12.35 18.77
N ARG A 573 -4.87 -12.72 20.02
CA ARG A 573 -4.83 -11.77 21.16
C ARG A 573 -3.49 -11.09 21.29
N THR A 574 -2.41 -11.84 21.10
CA THR A 574 -1.03 -11.34 21.29
C THR A 574 -0.39 -10.86 19.99
N GLY A 575 -0.86 -11.34 18.84
CA GLY A 575 -0.25 -11.10 17.54
C GLY A 575 0.98 -11.96 17.26
N ALA A 576 1.22 -13.00 18.07
CA ALA A 576 2.30 -13.94 17.86
C ALA A 576 1.97 -14.92 16.73
N VAL A 577 2.97 -15.19 15.88
CA VAL A 577 2.89 -16.19 14.80
C VAL A 577 4.15 -17.04 14.86
N ARG A 578 4.01 -18.36 14.81
CA ARG A 578 5.11 -19.31 14.85
C ARG A 578 4.94 -20.35 13.75
N ILE A 579 5.98 -20.59 12.97
CA ILE A 579 6.05 -21.73 12.06
C ILE A 579 6.28 -23.00 12.92
N VAL A 580 5.43 -24.00 12.70
CA VAL A 580 5.56 -25.32 13.34
C VAL A 580 6.55 -26.13 12.51
N PRO A 581 7.69 -26.58 13.07
CA PRO A 581 8.59 -27.44 12.33
C PRO A 581 7.89 -28.76 12.02
N GLU A 582 8.04 -29.27 10.79
CA GLU A 582 7.62 -30.63 10.46
C GLU A 582 8.26 -31.62 11.47
N SER A 583 7.39 -32.32 12.19
CA SER A 583 7.86 -33.42 13.03
C SER A 583 8.51 -34.45 12.10
N MET A 584 9.84 -34.62 12.18
CA MET A 584 10.48 -35.77 11.56
C MET A 584 9.89 -37.01 12.23
N GLU A 585 8.93 -37.66 11.59
CA GLU A 585 8.58 -39.02 11.92
C GLU A 585 9.84 -39.86 11.71
N VAL A 586 10.46 -40.23 12.81
CA VAL A 586 11.50 -41.26 12.83
C VAL A 586 10.81 -42.57 12.45
N ARG A 587 11.04 -42.99 11.20
CA ARG A 587 10.71 -44.33 10.76
C ARG A 587 11.81 -45.29 11.22
#